data_0ffc9dfeebab13378c931a86a463b60f
#
_entry.id   0ffc9dfeebab13378c931a86a463b60f
#
_cell.length_a   1.000
_cell.length_b   1.000
_cell.length_c   1.000
_cell.angle_alpha   90.00
_cell.angle_beta   90.00
_cell.angle_gamma   90.00
#
_symmetry.space_group_name_H-M   'P 1'
#
loop_
_entity.id
_entity.type
_entity.pdbx_description
1 polymer ?
#
loop_
_entity_poly.entity_id
_entity_poly.type
_entity_poly.pdbx_seq_one_letter_code
_entity_poly.pdbx_strand_id
1 'polypeptide(L)'
;MLRTKYKFNPDSLSFDRVSLGVKALLFRFLAYFTGSVIIALLYWAIFASFFDSPKEKALKHEVEQMTIQYDLIHREMANIENVLEGLQKTDDNLYRTIFEAEPIPSTLRDGGVGGVNRFESLEGYNNSNLVIETANRLDKIRKKIYVQSKSFDELIVLAKNKEEMLKSVPAIIPISNKDLTRTASGFGWRIHPIYKISKFHAGMDFTAPFGTDVYATGNGTVLAVTDSQRGLGKHVIIDHGFGYMSIYAHLSSFNVRAGQKVQRGDVIGFVGSTGTSVANHLHYEIKLNGVNVDPVNYYFEDLTADEYVRMIEIASKTGQSFD
;
A
#
# COMPACT_ATOMS: atom_id res chain seq x y z
N MET A 1 -48.13 63.11 5.51
CA MET A 1 -49.07 64.10 6.13
C MET A 1 -49.11 63.87 7.65
N LEU A 2 -48.56 64.81 8.45
CA LEU A 2 -48.60 64.77 9.91
C LEU A 2 -50.04 65.15 10.31
N ARG A 3 -50.79 64.15 10.82
CA ARG A 3 -52.12 64.41 11.40
C ARG A 3 -51.95 65.21 12.70
N THR A 4 -52.30 66.49 12.65
CA THR A 4 -52.41 67.31 13.89
C THR A 4 -53.52 66.76 14.75
N LYS A 5 -53.18 66.44 16.00
CA LYS A 5 -54.13 66.00 17.04
C LYS A 5 -54.61 67.22 17.81
N TYR A 6 -55.91 67.33 18.02
CA TYR A 6 -56.53 68.38 18.83
C TYR A 6 -57.13 67.75 20.08
N LYS A 7 -57.00 68.40 21.24
CA LYS A 7 -57.67 67.99 22.48
C LYS A 7 -58.67 69.08 22.80
N PHE A 8 -59.93 68.65 23.08
CA PHE A 8 -60.94 69.57 23.51
C PHE A 8 -60.62 70.10 24.90
N ASN A 9 -60.60 71.41 25.06
CA ASN A 9 -60.44 72.11 26.32
C ASN A 9 -61.79 72.53 26.82
N PRO A 10 -62.32 71.99 27.93
CA PRO A 10 -63.67 72.28 28.40
C PRO A 10 -63.81 73.69 29.00
N ASP A 11 -62.68 74.32 29.41
CA ASP A 11 -62.70 75.66 30.05
C ASP A 11 -62.76 76.77 29.02
N SER A 12 -62.17 76.54 27.85
CA SER A 12 -62.18 77.53 26.73
C SER A 12 -63.16 77.19 25.61
N LEU A 13 -63.89 76.01 25.70
CA LEU A 13 -64.81 75.47 24.69
C LEU A 13 -64.17 75.43 23.27
N SER A 14 -62.83 75.25 23.22
CA SER A 14 -62.10 75.24 21.97
C SER A 14 -61.22 74.00 21.85
N PHE A 15 -60.81 73.68 20.59
CA PHE A 15 -59.89 72.57 20.33
C PHE A 15 -58.46 73.13 20.32
N ASP A 16 -57.70 72.81 21.39
CA ASP A 16 -56.30 73.18 21.50
C ASP A 16 -55.40 72.22 20.69
N ARG A 17 -54.48 72.74 19.96
CA ARG A 17 -53.52 71.97 19.18
C ARG A 17 -52.54 71.29 20.13
N VAL A 18 -52.55 69.97 20.21
CA VAL A 18 -51.58 69.22 21.01
C VAL A 18 -50.22 69.23 20.31
N SER A 19 -49.38 70.21 20.66
CA SER A 19 -47.98 70.20 20.29
C SER A 19 -47.24 69.16 21.15
N LEU A 20 -46.68 68.17 20.53
CA LEU A 20 -45.79 67.24 21.23
C LEU A 20 -44.54 68.03 21.71
N GLY A 21 -44.38 68.11 23.01
CA GLY A 21 -43.20 68.73 23.60
C GLY A 21 -41.91 68.04 23.05
N VAL A 22 -40.85 68.84 22.94
CA VAL A 22 -39.52 68.38 22.44
C VAL A 22 -39.09 67.05 23.10
N LYS A 23 -39.36 66.90 24.38
CA LYS A 23 -39.06 65.66 25.17
C LYS A 23 -39.80 64.45 24.64
N ALA A 24 -41.12 64.59 24.27
CA ALA A 24 -41.90 63.48 23.71
C ALA A 24 -41.45 63.11 22.28
N LEU A 25 -40.99 64.08 21.49
CA LEU A 25 -40.43 63.86 20.18
C LEU A 25 -39.08 63.12 20.26
N LEU A 26 -38.25 63.56 21.20
CA LEU A 26 -36.94 62.95 21.46
C LEU A 26 -37.12 61.50 21.94
N PHE A 27 -38.08 61.26 22.84
CA PHE A 27 -38.38 59.90 23.34
C PHE A 27 -38.87 58.97 22.23
N ARG A 28 -39.71 59.45 21.33
CA ARG A 28 -40.16 58.69 20.17
C ARG A 28 -39.02 58.41 19.21
N PHE A 29 -38.19 59.38 18.94
CA PHE A 29 -37.01 59.22 18.08
C PHE A 29 -36.09 58.16 18.67
N LEU A 30 -35.79 58.26 20.00
CA LEU A 30 -34.98 57.27 20.70
C LEU A 30 -35.58 55.85 20.66
N ALA A 31 -36.89 55.74 20.86
CA ALA A 31 -37.60 54.46 20.79
C ALA A 31 -37.55 53.81 19.41
N TYR A 32 -37.72 54.59 18.32
CA TYR A 32 -37.55 54.09 16.97
C TYR A 32 -36.10 53.75 16.63
N PHE A 33 -35.16 54.58 17.10
CA PHE A 33 -33.77 54.32 16.92
C PHE A 33 -33.33 53.07 17.63
N THR A 34 -33.66 52.87 18.91
CA THR A 34 -33.33 51.63 19.63
C THR A 34 -34.04 50.44 19.01
N GLY A 35 -35.28 50.54 18.57
CA GLY A 35 -35.99 49.48 17.87
C GLY A 35 -35.29 49.08 16.57
N SER A 36 -34.82 50.08 15.78
CA SER A 36 -34.13 49.81 14.51
C SER A 36 -32.76 49.15 14.77
N VAL A 37 -32.03 49.58 15.85
CA VAL A 37 -30.76 48.93 16.21
C VAL A 37 -30.96 47.48 16.66
N ILE A 38 -32.00 47.18 17.43
CA ILE A 38 -32.32 45.84 17.85
C ILE A 38 -32.63 44.95 16.63
N ILE A 39 -33.46 45.46 15.69
CA ILE A 39 -33.81 44.73 14.46
C ILE A 39 -32.54 44.49 13.62
N ALA A 40 -31.67 45.50 13.50
CA ALA A 40 -30.41 45.38 12.76
C ALA A 40 -29.47 44.33 13.39
N LEU A 41 -29.37 44.31 14.74
CA LEU A 41 -28.57 43.33 15.46
C LEU A 41 -29.15 41.91 15.31
N LEU A 42 -30.47 41.73 15.39
CA LEU A 42 -31.13 40.46 15.14
C LEU A 42 -30.88 39.98 13.70
N TYR A 43 -31.04 40.87 12.74
CA TYR A 43 -30.78 40.54 11.33
C TYR A 43 -29.29 40.16 11.13
N TRP A 44 -28.38 40.90 11.73
CA TRP A 44 -26.94 40.61 11.69
C TRP A 44 -26.62 39.26 12.35
N ALA A 45 -27.22 38.95 13.51
CA ALA A 45 -27.03 37.67 14.21
C ALA A 45 -27.55 36.49 13.39
N ILE A 46 -28.74 36.64 12.77
CA ILE A 46 -29.30 35.63 11.87
C ILE A 46 -28.38 35.47 10.65
N PHE A 47 -27.97 36.58 10.01
CA PHE A 47 -27.09 36.54 8.85
C PHE A 47 -25.76 35.88 9.19
N ALA A 48 -25.12 36.23 10.32
CA ALA A 48 -23.88 35.63 10.77
C ALA A 48 -24.01 34.14 11.11
N SER A 49 -25.21 33.66 11.47
CA SER A 49 -25.47 32.25 11.75
C SER A 49 -25.65 31.39 10.48
N PHE A 50 -26.10 32.01 9.37
CA PHE A 50 -26.35 31.30 8.13
C PHE A 50 -25.26 31.52 7.05
N PHE A 51 -24.48 32.57 7.17
CA PHE A 51 -23.43 32.88 6.19
C PHE A 51 -22.06 32.90 6.85
N ASP A 52 -21.26 31.88 6.49
CA ASP A 52 -19.84 31.87 6.85
C ASP A 52 -19.13 33.14 6.35
N SER A 53 -18.32 33.73 7.20
CA SER A 53 -17.46 34.84 6.78
C SER A 53 -16.46 34.38 5.70
N PRO A 54 -15.95 35.27 4.84
CA PRO A 54 -14.92 34.90 3.88
C PRO A 54 -13.69 34.24 4.51
N LYS A 55 -13.35 34.63 5.75
CA LYS A 55 -12.27 34.02 6.52
C LYS A 55 -12.61 32.61 6.99
N GLU A 56 -13.85 32.38 7.43
CA GLU A 56 -14.31 31.03 7.82
C GLU A 56 -14.34 30.07 6.64
N LYS A 57 -14.81 30.54 5.47
CA LYS A 57 -14.76 29.74 4.23
C LYS A 57 -13.33 29.39 3.83
N ALA A 58 -12.42 30.35 3.89
CA ALA A 58 -11.00 30.12 3.60
C ALA A 58 -10.40 29.10 4.59
N LEU A 59 -10.69 29.25 5.89
CA LEU A 59 -10.19 28.36 6.91
C LEU A 59 -10.79 26.94 6.78
N LYS A 60 -12.10 26.81 6.50
CA LYS A 60 -12.74 25.52 6.23
C LYS A 60 -12.11 24.81 5.04
N HIS A 61 -11.84 25.56 3.96
CA HIS A 61 -11.18 25.01 2.78
C HIS A 61 -9.73 24.58 3.08
N GLU A 62 -8.99 25.34 3.87
CA GLU A 62 -7.64 24.99 4.31
C GLU A 62 -7.65 23.71 5.17
N VAL A 63 -8.60 23.60 6.11
CA VAL A 63 -8.79 22.39 6.94
C VAL A 63 -9.16 21.19 6.09
N GLU A 64 -10.04 21.36 5.10
CA GLU A 64 -10.41 20.30 4.16
C GLU A 64 -9.21 19.83 3.33
N GLN A 65 -8.41 20.75 2.81
CA GLN A 65 -7.17 20.41 2.10
C GLN A 65 -6.17 19.69 3.02
N MET A 66 -6.01 20.15 4.26
CA MET A 66 -5.16 19.46 5.23
C MET A 66 -5.65 18.04 5.50
N THR A 67 -6.97 17.83 5.64
CA THR A 67 -7.55 16.50 5.85
C THR A 67 -7.25 15.56 4.68
N ILE A 68 -7.39 16.05 3.45
CA ILE A 68 -7.05 15.28 2.24
C ILE A 68 -5.55 14.92 2.22
N GLN A 69 -4.68 15.86 2.61
CA GLN A 69 -3.23 15.61 2.70
C GLN A 69 -2.91 14.57 3.78
N TYR A 70 -3.60 14.61 4.92
CA TYR A 70 -3.47 13.59 5.97
C TYR A 70 -3.89 12.21 5.48
N ASP A 71 -5.02 12.09 4.78
CA ASP A 71 -5.47 10.82 4.22
C ASP A 71 -4.47 10.24 3.22
N LEU A 72 -3.85 11.10 2.41
CA LEU A 72 -2.76 10.70 1.52
C LEU A 72 -1.57 10.17 2.31
N ILE A 73 -1.11 10.89 3.32
CA ILE A 73 0.00 10.46 4.18
C ILE A 73 -0.32 9.10 4.84
N HIS A 74 -1.54 8.90 5.36
CA HIS A 74 -1.96 7.64 5.94
C HIS A 74 -1.91 6.47 4.96
N ARG A 75 -2.31 6.69 3.69
CA ARG A 75 -2.21 5.67 2.63
C ARG A 75 -0.76 5.36 2.29
N GLU A 76 0.09 6.38 2.16
CA GLU A 76 1.51 6.18 1.91
C GLU A 76 2.19 5.44 3.06
N MET A 77 1.85 5.76 4.31
CA MET A 77 2.35 5.03 5.48
C MET A 77 1.92 3.55 5.46
N ALA A 78 0.67 3.26 5.05
CA ALA A 78 0.21 1.88 4.89
C ALA A 78 0.98 1.13 3.80
N ASN A 79 1.27 1.79 2.68
CA ASN A 79 2.10 1.24 1.61
C ASN A 79 3.52 0.93 2.12
N ILE A 80 4.12 1.86 2.86
CA ILE A 80 5.45 1.65 3.47
C ILE A 80 5.42 0.46 4.45
N GLU A 81 4.39 0.34 5.28
CA GLU A 81 4.23 -0.79 6.19
C GLU A 81 4.13 -2.12 5.46
N ASN A 82 3.36 -2.17 4.37
CA ASN A 82 3.24 -3.37 3.53
C ASN A 82 4.57 -3.76 2.89
N VAL A 83 5.31 -2.78 2.37
CA VAL A 83 6.65 -3.01 1.81
C VAL A 83 7.61 -3.51 2.90
N LEU A 84 7.58 -2.90 4.08
CA LEU A 84 8.41 -3.33 5.22
C LEU A 84 8.06 -4.76 5.66
N GLU A 85 6.77 -5.11 5.69
CA GLU A 85 6.34 -6.49 5.99
C GLU A 85 6.86 -7.48 4.94
N GLY A 86 6.80 -7.10 3.66
CA GLY A 86 7.39 -7.88 2.57
C GLY A 86 8.90 -8.08 2.76
N LEU A 87 9.62 -6.99 3.06
CA LEU A 87 11.05 -7.04 3.35
C LEU A 87 11.37 -7.93 4.57
N GLN A 88 10.57 -7.84 5.64
CA GLN A 88 10.74 -8.69 6.83
C GLN A 88 10.52 -10.17 6.50
N LYS A 89 9.50 -10.48 5.72
CA LYS A 89 9.25 -11.86 5.26
C LYS A 89 10.39 -12.38 4.40
N THR A 90 10.92 -11.55 3.52
CA THR A 90 12.10 -11.90 2.70
C THR A 90 13.34 -12.11 3.56
N ASP A 91 13.55 -11.24 4.54
CA ASP A 91 14.64 -11.37 5.49
C ASP A 91 14.56 -12.70 6.27
N ASP A 92 13.42 -12.96 6.90
CA ASP A 92 13.25 -14.15 7.74
C ASP A 92 13.24 -15.46 6.94
N ASN A 93 12.58 -15.50 5.81
CA ASN A 93 12.38 -16.72 5.03
C ASN A 93 13.51 -16.99 4.04
N LEU A 94 14.16 -15.97 3.53
CA LEU A 94 15.21 -16.10 2.53
C LEU A 94 16.59 -15.93 3.17
N TYR A 95 16.93 -14.71 3.59
CA TYR A 95 18.29 -14.40 3.98
C TYR A 95 18.71 -15.15 5.25
N ARG A 96 17.86 -15.15 6.28
CA ARG A 96 18.22 -15.81 7.55
C ARG A 96 18.28 -17.31 7.42
N THR A 97 17.44 -17.90 6.59
CA THR A 97 17.53 -19.33 6.27
C THR A 97 18.81 -19.66 5.48
N ILE A 98 19.17 -18.85 4.47
CA ILE A 98 20.39 -19.03 3.68
C ILE A 98 21.65 -18.95 4.56
N PHE A 99 21.66 -17.98 5.47
CA PHE A 99 22.83 -17.75 6.31
C PHE A 99 22.79 -18.52 7.64
N GLU A 100 21.78 -19.41 7.82
CA GLU A 100 21.56 -20.14 9.08
C GLU A 100 21.50 -19.20 10.30
N ALA A 101 21.00 -17.97 10.08
CA ALA A 101 20.87 -16.96 11.12
C ALA A 101 19.47 -17.04 11.74
N GLU A 102 19.37 -16.80 13.04
CA GLU A 102 18.07 -16.77 13.71
C GLU A 102 17.23 -15.56 13.26
N PRO A 103 15.92 -15.72 13.05
CA PRO A 103 15.03 -14.60 12.77
C PRO A 103 15.07 -13.56 13.87
N ILE A 104 14.97 -12.28 13.52
CA ILE A 104 14.86 -11.21 14.51
C ILE A 104 13.53 -11.37 15.25
N PRO A 105 13.54 -11.48 16.60
CA PRO A 105 12.33 -11.62 17.37
C PRO A 105 11.32 -10.49 17.08
N SER A 106 10.05 -10.83 16.93
CA SER A 106 8.96 -9.85 16.71
C SER A 106 8.91 -8.78 17.81
N THR A 107 9.29 -9.14 19.04
CA THR A 107 9.39 -8.20 20.16
C THR A 107 10.39 -7.06 19.92
N LEU A 108 11.46 -7.31 19.18
CA LEU A 108 12.40 -6.27 18.78
C LEU A 108 11.85 -5.41 17.64
N ARG A 109 11.11 -6.02 16.71
CA ARG A 109 10.52 -5.33 15.56
C ARG A 109 9.30 -4.49 15.97
N ASP A 110 8.40 -5.05 16.77
CA ASP A 110 7.11 -4.46 17.12
C ASP A 110 7.11 -3.80 18.52
N GLY A 111 8.16 -4.01 19.31
CA GLY A 111 8.28 -3.45 20.65
C GLY A 111 8.07 -1.94 20.65
N GLY A 112 7.17 -1.44 21.52
CA GLY A 112 6.82 -0.04 21.59
C GLY A 112 8.02 0.87 21.85
N VAL A 113 7.94 2.10 21.37
CA VAL A 113 8.84 3.19 21.76
C VAL A 113 8.37 3.65 23.13
N GLY A 114 8.79 2.92 24.19
CA GLY A 114 8.25 3.11 25.53
C GLY A 114 8.77 4.35 26.24
N GLY A 115 7.99 4.86 27.17
CA GLY A 115 8.43 5.48 28.40
C GLY A 115 8.11 6.93 28.63
N VAL A 116 7.93 7.83 27.67
CA VAL A 116 7.59 9.24 27.92
C VAL A 116 6.49 9.67 26.94
N ASN A 117 5.49 10.39 27.47
CA ASN A 117 4.49 11.04 26.60
C ASN A 117 5.16 12.17 25.81
N ARG A 118 5.74 11.83 24.65
CA ARG A 118 6.45 12.79 23.79
C ARG A 118 5.52 13.80 23.14
N PHE A 119 4.22 13.58 23.22
CA PHE A 119 3.20 14.34 22.53
C PHE A 119 2.31 15.16 23.45
N GLU A 120 2.71 15.32 24.72
CA GLU A 120 1.99 16.12 25.73
C GLU A 120 1.73 17.56 25.24
N SER A 121 2.68 18.14 24.49
CA SER A 121 2.54 19.47 23.87
C SER A 121 1.50 19.56 22.76
N LEU A 122 1.06 18.41 22.24
CA LEU A 122 0.04 18.33 21.17
C LEU A 122 -1.34 18.04 21.72
N GLU A 123 -1.47 17.75 23.02
CA GLU A 123 -2.75 17.52 23.68
C GLU A 123 -3.55 18.83 23.79
N GLY A 124 -4.87 18.72 23.63
CA GLY A 124 -5.77 19.88 23.82
C GLY A 124 -6.23 20.58 22.53
N TYR A 125 -5.74 20.18 21.35
CA TYR A 125 -6.24 20.68 20.06
C TYR A 125 -7.29 19.72 19.48
N ASN A 126 -8.23 20.24 18.69
CA ASN A 126 -9.31 19.44 18.10
C ASN A 126 -8.84 18.22 17.26
N ASN A 127 -7.63 18.27 16.71
CA ASN A 127 -7.04 17.21 15.87
C ASN A 127 -5.84 16.51 16.56
N SER A 128 -5.67 16.67 17.88
CA SER A 128 -4.56 16.08 18.64
C SER A 128 -4.43 14.59 18.43
N ASN A 129 -5.54 13.86 18.52
CA ASN A 129 -5.56 12.40 18.37
C ASN A 129 -5.03 11.94 17.02
N LEU A 130 -5.41 12.62 15.95
CA LEU A 130 -4.96 12.31 14.58
C LEU A 130 -3.44 12.51 14.43
N VAL A 131 -2.93 13.62 14.95
CA VAL A 131 -1.50 13.95 14.89
C VAL A 131 -0.69 12.98 15.75
N ILE A 132 -1.15 12.68 16.96
CA ILE A 132 -0.50 11.73 17.89
C ILE A 132 -0.48 10.32 17.29
N GLU A 133 -1.59 9.86 16.73
CA GLU A 133 -1.68 8.56 16.06
C GLU A 133 -0.69 8.46 14.88
N THR A 134 -0.68 9.48 14.03
CA THR A 134 0.25 9.56 12.88
C THR A 134 1.70 9.56 13.33
N ALA A 135 2.04 10.33 14.37
CA ALA A 135 3.39 10.40 14.92
C ALA A 135 3.82 9.05 15.53
N ASN A 136 2.94 8.40 16.30
CA ASN A 136 3.19 7.07 16.85
C ASN A 136 3.40 6.02 15.75
N ARG A 137 2.60 6.08 14.69
CA ARG A 137 2.72 5.20 13.54
C ARG A 137 4.05 5.42 12.80
N LEU A 138 4.44 6.68 12.60
CA LEU A 138 5.72 7.05 12.01
C LEU A 138 6.90 6.54 12.84
N ASP A 139 6.84 6.66 14.17
CA ASP A 139 7.88 6.15 15.06
C ASP A 139 8.01 4.62 14.99
N LYS A 140 6.89 3.90 14.87
CA LYS A 140 6.89 2.45 14.63
C LYS A 140 7.55 2.10 13.29
N ILE A 141 7.19 2.81 12.21
CA ILE A 141 7.80 2.63 10.89
C ILE A 141 9.30 2.88 10.96
N ARG A 142 9.73 3.99 11.57
CA ARG A 142 11.16 4.29 11.76
C ARG A 142 11.90 3.18 12.47
N LYS A 143 11.33 2.66 13.55
CA LYS A 143 11.92 1.56 14.30
C LYS A 143 12.04 0.30 13.43
N LYS A 144 10.98 -0.07 12.72
CA LYS A 144 11.00 -1.21 11.81
C LYS A 144 12.07 -1.06 10.73
N ILE A 145 12.18 0.13 10.12
CA ILE A 145 13.23 0.44 9.14
C ILE A 145 14.63 0.29 9.77
N TYR A 146 14.84 0.83 10.95
CA TYR A 146 16.14 0.73 11.63
C TYR A 146 16.51 -0.72 11.93
N VAL A 147 15.58 -1.50 12.48
CA VAL A 147 15.81 -2.93 12.77
C VAL A 147 16.10 -3.69 11.49
N GLN A 148 15.34 -3.42 10.41
CA GLN A 148 15.55 -4.06 9.11
C GLN A 148 16.90 -3.67 8.49
N SER A 149 17.31 -2.41 8.60
CA SER A 149 18.62 -1.96 8.16
C SER A 149 19.74 -2.68 8.90
N LYS A 150 19.61 -2.85 10.23
CA LYS A 150 20.60 -3.61 11.02
C LYS A 150 20.62 -5.08 10.68
N SER A 151 19.46 -5.68 10.40
CA SER A 151 19.39 -7.02 9.87
C SER A 151 20.21 -7.17 8.58
N PHE A 152 20.03 -6.26 7.64
CA PHE A 152 20.78 -6.29 6.39
C PHE A 152 22.28 -6.08 6.58
N ASP A 153 22.69 -5.22 7.52
CA ASP A 153 24.13 -5.07 7.87
C ASP A 153 24.74 -6.41 8.32
N GLU A 154 24.02 -7.16 9.19
CA GLU A 154 24.45 -8.50 9.63
C GLU A 154 24.51 -9.49 8.45
N LEU A 155 23.48 -9.48 7.60
CA LEU A 155 23.40 -10.36 6.44
C LEU A 155 24.53 -10.09 5.43
N ILE A 156 24.93 -8.83 5.24
CA ILE A 156 26.06 -8.46 4.38
C ILE A 156 27.35 -9.09 4.89
N VAL A 157 27.57 -9.10 6.20
CA VAL A 157 28.75 -9.73 6.81
C VAL A 157 28.74 -11.23 6.57
N LEU A 158 27.58 -11.89 6.79
CA LEU A 158 27.42 -13.32 6.53
C LEU A 158 27.55 -13.65 5.05
N ALA A 159 27.00 -12.80 4.17
CA ALA A 159 27.09 -12.96 2.71
C ALA A 159 28.52 -12.92 2.18
N LYS A 160 29.36 -12.05 2.71
CA LYS A 160 30.80 -11.98 2.34
C LYS A 160 31.53 -13.30 2.59
N ASN A 161 31.10 -14.05 3.60
CA ASN A 161 31.70 -15.32 3.97
C ASN A 161 31.09 -16.54 3.24
N LYS A 162 29.97 -16.35 2.54
CA LYS A 162 29.25 -17.45 1.88
C LYS A 162 28.92 -17.15 0.40
N GLU A 163 29.86 -16.62 -0.35
CA GLU A 163 29.70 -16.23 -1.77
C GLU A 163 29.13 -17.35 -2.64
N GLU A 164 29.56 -18.60 -2.41
CA GLU A 164 29.04 -19.77 -3.13
C GLU A 164 27.54 -19.99 -2.89
N MET A 165 27.07 -19.71 -1.69
CA MET A 165 25.70 -19.88 -1.30
C MET A 165 24.78 -18.89 -2.03
N LEU A 166 25.20 -17.63 -2.18
CA LEU A 166 24.43 -16.62 -2.92
C LEU A 166 24.28 -16.97 -4.41
N LYS A 167 25.27 -17.62 -5.01
CA LYS A 167 25.18 -18.07 -6.39
C LYS A 167 24.15 -19.19 -6.57
N SER A 168 23.85 -19.91 -5.52
CA SER A 168 22.90 -21.05 -5.54
C SER A 168 21.45 -20.65 -5.33
N VAL A 169 21.20 -19.53 -4.64
CA VAL A 169 19.82 -19.06 -4.43
C VAL A 169 19.19 -18.65 -5.74
N PRO A 170 17.95 -19.09 -6.04
CA PRO A 170 17.18 -18.56 -7.16
C PRO A 170 17.02 -17.03 -7.03
N ALA A 171 17.61 -16.24 -7.92
CA ALA A 171 17.69 -14.79 -7.75
C ALA A 171 17.28 -13.99 -8.99
N ILE A 172 17.04 -14.68 -10.10
CA ILE A 172 16.65 -14.06 -11.37
C ILE A 172 15.31 -14.58 -11.87
N ILE A 173 14.67 -13.81 -12.73
CA ILE A 173 13.46 -14.24 -13.44
C ILE A 173 13.84 -15.34 -14.44
N PRO A 174 13.08 -16.46 -14.50
CA PRO A 174 13.44 -17.63 -15.32
C PRO A 174 13.34 -17.40 -16.84
N ILE A 175 12.77 -16.29 -17.28
CA ILE A 175 12.71 -15.87 -18.68
C ILE A 175 13.03 -14.38 -18.83
N SER A 176 13.44 -13.94 -20.00
CA SER A 176 13.60 -12.50 -20.24
C SER A 176 12.26 -11.76 -20.12
N ASN A 177 12.14 -10.85 -19.16
CA ASN A 177 10.90 -10.11 -18.82
C ASN A 177 11.18 -8.64 -18.51
N LYS A 178 11.91 -7.96 -19.40
CA LYS A 178 12.43 -6.60 -19.16
C LYS A 178 11.39 -5.56 -18.76
N ASP A 179 10.16 -5.67 -19.25
CA ASP A 179 9.09 -4.69 -18.99
C ASP A 179 7.98 -5.27 -18.11
N LEU A 180 8.20 -6.40 -17.47
CA LEU A 180 7.25 -7.17 -16.68
C LEU A 180 5.97 -7.58 -17.44
N THR A 181 5.96 -7.41 -18.75
CA THR A 181 4.80 -7.69 -19.61
C THR A 181 4.48 -9.17 -19.73
N ARG A 182 5.44 -10.03 -19.38
CA ARG A 182 5.28 -11.49 -19.40
C ARG A 182 4.77 -12.08 -18.09
N THR A 183 4.67 -11.29 -17.02
CA THR A 183 4.07 -11.73 -15.77
C THR A 183 2.58 -11.94 -15.95
N ALA A 184 2.10 -13.17 -15.75
CA ALA A 184 0.73 -13.52 -16.07
C ALA A 184 -0.10 -13.92 -14.85
N SER A 185 0.44 -14.76 -13.94
CA SER A 185 -0.27 -15.21 -12.75
C SER A 185 0.72 -15.38 -11.60
N GLY A 186 0.37 -14.89 -10.42
CA GLY A 186 1.19 -15.00 -9.22
C GLY A 186 0.86 -16.22 -8.37
N PHE A 187 1.65 -16.40 -7.33
CA PHE A 187 1.51 -17.42 -6.30
C PHE A 187 0.24 -17.23 -5.45
N GLY A 188 -0.34 -18.32 -4.97
CA GLY A 188 -1.44 -18.31 -4.02
C GLY A 188 -2.78 -18.78 -4.59
N TRP A 189 -3.87 -18.55 -3.87
CA TRP A 189 -5.20 -18.99 -4.29
C TRP A 189 -5.71 -18.23 -5.53
N ARG A 190 -6.03 -18.98 -6.60
CA ARG A 190 -6.45 -18.45 -7.89
C ARG A 190 -7.66 -19.24 -8.42
N ILE A 191 -8.38 -18.64 -9.38
CA ILE A 191 -9.46 -19.35 -10.08
C ILE A 191 -8.83 -20.14 -11.22
N HIS A 192 -8.96 -21.48 -11.16
CA HIS A 192 -8.46 -22.35 -12.23
C HIS A 192 -9.17 -22.06 -13.55
N PRO A 193 -8.45 -21.87 -14.67
CA PRO A 193 -9.05 -21.38 -15.92
C PRO A 193 -10.07 -22.34 -16.54
N ILE A 194 -9.85 -23.67 -16.40
CA ILE A 194 -10.71 -24.72 -16.95
C ILE A 194 -11.84 -25.07 -15.98
N TYR A 195 -11.48 -25.44 -14.74
CA TYR A 195 -12.45 -25.97 -13.76
C TYR A 195 -13.25 -24.90 -13.02
N LYS A 196 -12.87 -23.60 -13.12
CA LYS A 196 -13.52 -22.46 -12.45
C LYS A 196 -13.68 -22.61 -10.93
N ILE A 197 -12.80 -23.40 -10.32
CA ILE A 197 -12.73 -23.59 -8.87
C ILE A 197 -11.50 -22.85 -8.32
N SER A 198 -11.54 -22.52 -7.03
CA SER A 198 -10.36 -21.99 -6.35
C SER A 198 -9.32 -23.09 -6.20
N LYS A 199 -8.14 -22.89 -6.74
CA LYS A 199 -6.99 -23.79 -6.67
C LYS A 199 -5.77 -23.02 -6.19
N PHE A 200 -4.95 -23.64 -5.38
CA PHE A 200 -3.69 -23.04 -4.96
C PHE A 200 -2.67 -23.15 -6.09
N HIS A 201 -2.17 -22.01 -6.55
CA HIS A 201 -1.12 -21.90 -7.54
C HIS A 201 0.23 -21.92 -6.83
N ALA A 202 0.99 -22.99 -7.02
CA ALA A 202 2.21 -23.27 -6.28
C ALA A 202 3.44 -22.50 -6.76
N GLY A 203 3.29 -21.67 -7.80
CA GLY A 203 4.36 -20.93 -8.44
C GLY A 203 3.89 -19.65 -9.08
N MET A 204 4.56 -19.28 -10.15
CA MET A 204 4.29 -18.08 -10.94
C MET A 204 4.31 -18.42 -12.43
N ASP A 205 3.35 -17.87 -13.18
CA ASP A 205 3.26 -18.09 -14.63
C ASP A 205 3.79 -16.89 -15.40
N PHE A 206 4.57 -17.19 -16.43
CA PHE A 206 5.10 -16.21 -17.35
C PHE A 206 4.66 -16.53 -18.78
N THR A 207 3.88 -15.68 -19.39
CA THR A 207 3.51 -15.81 -20.81
C THR A 207 4.71 -15.51 -21.70
N ALA A 208 4.99 -16.39 -22.65
CA ALA A 208 6.06 -16.18 -23.63
C ALA A 208 5.76 -16.94 -24.92
N PRO A 209 6.31 -16.53 -26.05
CA PRO A 209 6.24 -17.28 -27.29
C PRO A 209 6.82 -18.70 -27.14
N PHE A 210 6.26 -19.64 -27.90
CA PHE A 210 6.82 -21.00 -27.99
C PHE A 210 8.30 -20.94 -28.35
N GLY A 211 9.14 -21.70 -27.64
CA GLY A 211 10.56 -21.77 -27.90
C GLY A 211 11.39 -20.62 -27.27
N THR A 212 10.78 -19.76 -26.44
CA THR A 212 11.54 -18.76 -25.66
C THR A 212 12.48 -19.46 -24.69
N ASP A 213 13.71 -18.97 -24.56
CA ASP A 213 14.71 -19.49 -23.63
C ASP A 213 14.23 -19.43 -22.18
N VAL A 214 14.48 -20.51 -21.45
CA VAL A 214 14.25 -20.63 -20.02
C VAL A 214 15.59 -20.79 -19.32
N TYR A 215 15.83 -19.94 -18.31
CA TYR A 215 17.12 -19.85 -17.63
C TYR A 215 17.08 -20.47 -16.23
N ALA A 216 18.18 -21.12 -15.83
CA ALA A 216 18.39 -21.52 -14.45
C ALA A 216 18.44 -20.28 -13.54
N THR A 217 17.64 -20.23 -12.51
CA THR A 217 17.52 -19.03 -11.62
C THR A 217 18.61 -18.94 -10.57
N GLY A 218 19.33 -20.04 -10.32
CA GLY A 218 20.47 -20.16 -9.42
C GLY A 218 21.41 -21.27 -9.88
N ASN A 219 22.64 -21.26 -9.35
CA ASN A 219 23.57 -22.39 -9.54
C ASN A 219 22.97 -23.64 -8.90
N GLY A 220 23.18 -24.79 -9.52
CA GLY A 220 22.66 -26.03 -8.97
C GLY A 220 22.99 -27.26 -9.79
N THR A 221 22.34 -28.36 -9.46
CA THR A 221 22.43 -29.63 -10.20
C THR A 221 21.02 -29.99 -10.67
N VAL A 222 20.87 -30.35 -11.92
CA VAL A 222 19.60 -30.82 -12.46
C VAL A 222 19.25 -32.14 -11.78
N LEU A 223 18.23 -32.13 -10.93
CA LEU A 223 17.76 -33.29 -10.20
C LEU A 223 16.98 -34.24 -11.12
N ALA A 224 16.10 -33.70 -11.92
CA ALA A 224 15.26 -34.46 -12.83
C ALA A 224 14.93 -33.68 -14.12
N VAL A 225 14.81 -34.44 -15.22
CA VAL A 225 14.25 -33.99 -16.49
C VAL A 225 13.13 -34.96 -16.84
N THR A 226 11.89 -34.49 -16.88
CA THR A 226 10.71 -35.37 -17.03
C THR A 226 9.96 -34.98 -18.31
N ASP A 227 9.72 -35.98 -19.18
CA ASP A 227 8.83 -35.85 -20.34
C ASP A 227 7.47 -36.47 -20.02
N SER A 228 6.49 -35.66 -19.71
CA SER A 228 5.14 -36.09 -19.37
C SER A 228 4.11 -35.32 -20.20
N GLN A 229 2.98 -35.95 -20.47
CA GLN A 229 1.83 -35.31 -21.14
C GLN A 229 0.74 -34.89 -20.13
N ARG A 230 0.99 -35.02 -18.83
CA ARG A 230 0.02 -34.69 -17.77
C ARG A 230 0.66 -33.79 -16.73
N GLY A 231 -0.17 -33.07 -15.99
CA GLY A 231 0.26 -32.19 -14.90
C GLY A 231 1.25 -31.14 -15.42
N LEU A 232 2.43 -31.09 -14.82
CA LEU A 232 3.51 -30.16 -15.20
C LEU A 232 4.08 -30.33 -16.62
N GLY A 233 3.63 -31.35 -17.36
CA GLY A 233 4.13 -31.59 -18.70
C GLY A 233 5.62 -31.92 -18.72
N LYS A 234 6.32 -31.45 -19.75
CA LYS A 234 7.78 -31.47 -19.78
C LYS A 234 8.32 -30.48 -18.79
N HIS A 235 9.11 -30.95 -17.83
CA HIS A 235 9.65 -30.09 -16.78
C HIS A 235 11.06 -30.48 -16.34
N VAL A 236 11.77 -29.48 -15.83
CA VAL A 236 13.10 -29.61 -15.24
C VAL A 236 13.00 -29.22 -13.76
N ILE A 237 13.67 -30.00 -12.92
CA ILE A 237 13.85 -29.71 -11.50
C ILE A 237 15.32 -29.51 -11.24
N ILE A 238 15.69 -28.40 -10.61
CA ILE A 238 17.06 -28.08 -10.20
C ILE A 238 17.13 -28.06 -8.68
N ASP A 239 18.08 -28.79 -8.14
CA ASP A 239 18.49 -28.69 -6.74
C ASP A 239 19.64 -27.68 -6.66
N HIS A 240 19.37 -26.58 -5.97
CA HIS A 240 20.36 -25.52 -5.75
C HIS A 240 21.20 -25.72 -4.48
N GLY A 241 20.90 -26.78 -3.70
CA GLY A 241 21.42 -26.93 -2.35
C GLY A 241 20.73 -26.00 -1.35
N PHE A 242 21.18 -25.99 -0.12
CA PHE A 242 20.67 -25.13 0.97
C PHE A 242 19.15 -25.20 1.19
N GLY A 243 18.51 -26.31 0.79
CA GLY A 243 17.06 -26.49 0.84
C GLY A 243 16.28 -25.88 -0.31
N TYR A 244 16.93 -25.21 -1.27
CA TYR A 244 16.26 -24.63 -2.44
C TYR A 244 16.16 -25.61 -3.61
N MET A 245 14.97 -25.69 -4.17
CA MET A 245 14.72 -26.34 -5.46
C MET A 245 13.88 -25.40 -6.35
N SER A 246 14.12 -25.43 -7.65
CA SER A 246 13.26 -24.77 -8.63
C SER A 246 12.69 -25.79 -9.60
N ILE A 247 11.47 -25.51 -10.10
CA ILE A 247 10.73 -26.32 -11.07
C ILE A 247 10.35 -25.41 -12.23
N TYR A 248 10.65 -25.89 -13.44
CA TYR A 248 10.37 -25.21 -14.70
C TYR A 248 9.49 -26.13 -15.54
N ALA A 249 8.23 -25.78 -15.72
CA ALA A 249 7.23 -26.65 -16.28
C ALA A 249 6.63 -26.15 -17.60
N HIS A 250 5.85 -27.01 -18.25
CA HIS A 250 5.20 -26.82 -19.56
C HIS A 250 6.17 -26.54 -20.72
N LEU A 251 7.42 -27.04 -20.60
CA LEU A 251 8.47 -26.84 -21.57
C LEU A 251 8.14 -27.52 -22.91
N SER A 252 8.69 -26.98 -24.02
CA SER A 252 8.65 -27.61 -25.34
C SER A 252 9.77 -28.63 -25.48
N SER A 253 10.96 -28.30 -24.98
CA SER A 253 12.15 -29.15 -25.03
C SER A 253 13.16 -28.78 -23.94
N PHE A 254 14.11 -29.66 -23.71
CA PHE A 254 15.16 -29.51 -22.72
C PHE A 254 16.50 -29.18 -23.37
N ASN A 255 17.32 -28.41 -22.67
CA ASN A 255 18.72 -28.15 -23.06
C ASN A 255 19.70 -28.74 -22.01
N VAL A 256 19.21 -29.51 -21.06
CA VAL A 256 19.98 -30.11 -19.98
C VAL A 256 19.56 -31.55 -19.73
N ARG A 257 20.38 -32.29 -18.97
CA ARG A 257 20.13 -33.68 -18.55
C ARG A 257 20.25 -33.83 -17.03
N ALA A 258 19.60 -34.82 -16.49
CA ALA A 258 19.71 -35.15 -15.07
C ALA A 258 21.19 -35.36 -14.65
N GLY A 259 21.57 -34.85 -13.48
CA GLY A 259 22.93 -34.83 -12.95
C GLY A 259 23.85 -33.75 -13.52
N GLN A 260 23.40 -32.93 -14.47
CA GLN A 260 24.18 -31.82 -15.03
C GLN A 260 24.25 -30.66 -14.03
N LYS A 261 25.45 -30.11 -13.79
CA LYS A 261 25.61 -28.84 -13.09
C LYS A 261 25.27 -27.68 -14.02
N VAL A 262 24.53 -26.72 -13.50
CA VAL A 262 24.14 -25.50 -14.19
C VAL A 262 24.52 -24.28 -13.36
N GLN A 263 24.80 -23.19 -14.05
CA GLN A 263 25.01 -21.89 -13.44
C GLN A 263 23.76 -21.02 -13.63
N ARG A 264 23.58 -20.04 -12.76
CA ARG A 264 22.55 -19.02 -12.92
C ARG A 264 22.67 -18.37 -14.29
N GLY A 265 21.57 -18.28 -15.03
CA GLY A 265 21.53 -17.75 -16.40
C GLY A 265 21.78 -18.76 -17.52
N ASP A 266 22.14 -20.01 -17.20
CA ASP A 266 22.26 -21.06 -18.22
C ASP A 266 20.89 -21.38 -18.81
N VAL A 267 20.82 -21.57 -20.15
CA VAL A 267 19.59 -22.01 -20.82
C VAL A 267 19.36 -23.49 -20.53
N ILE A 268 18.27 -23.80 -19.84
CA ILE A 268 17.91 -25.17 -19.40
C ILE A 268 16.82 -25.81 -20.25
N GLY A 269 16.07 -25.03 -21.01
CA GLY A 269 14.98 -25.49 -21.85
C GLY A 269 14.28 -24.34 -22.53
N PHE A 270 13.13 -24.64 -23.14
CA PHE A 270 12.39 -23.69 -23.97
C PHE A 270 10.91 -23.71 -23.60
N VAL A 271 10.27 -22.54 -23.59
CA VAL A 271 8.85 -22.39 -23.29
C VAL A 271 7.98 -23.21 -24.26
N GLY A 272 6.96 -23.85 -23.74
CA GLY A 272 5.98 -24.61 -24.49
C GLY A 272 4.57 -24.50 -23.94
N SER A 273 3.78 -25.56 -24.15
CA SER A 273 2.41 -25.73 -23.64
C SER A 273 2.12 -27.22 -23.47
N THR A 274 3.03 -27.95 -22.81
CA THR A 274 2.87 -29.39 -22.55
C THR A 274 2.18 -29.64 -21.21
N GLY A 275 1.57 -30.81 -21.03
CA GLY A 275 0.84 -31.16 -19.82
C GLY A 275 -0.52 -30.45 -19.71
N THR A 276 -0.91 -30.04 -18.50
CA THR A 276 -2.19 -29.34 -18.25
C THR A 276 -1.99 -27.84 -18.43
N SER A 277 -1.82 -27.40 -19.67
CA SER A 277 -1.58 -26.00 -20.00
C SER A 277 -2.59 -25.52 -21.04
N VAL A 278 -3.12 -24.31 -20.90
CA VAL A 278 -4.11 -23.70 -21.81
C VAL A 278 -3.48 -22.81 -22.88
N ALA A 279 -2.24 -22.37 -22.69
CA ALA A 279 -1.53 -21.49 -23.61
C ALA A 279 -0.01 -21.61 -23.41
N ASN A 280 0.78 -21.05 -24.36
CA ASN A 280 2.23 -21.02 -24.20
C ASN A 280 2.62 -20.14 -22.99
N HIS A 281 3.19 -20.76 -21.98
CA HIS A 281 3.72 -20.10 -20.79
C HIS A 281 4.78 -20.97 -20.12
N LEU A 282 5.56 -20.37 -19.24
CA LEU A 282 6.40 -21.05 -18.26
C LEU A 282 5.68 -21.03 -16.93
N HIS A 283 5.45 -22.19 -16.32
CA HIS A 283 5.12 -22.30 -14.92
C HIS A 283 6.41 -22.52 -14.12
N TYR A 284 6.63 -21.69 -13.11
CA TYR A 284 7.86 -21.64 -12.32
C TYR A 284 7.56 -21.71 -10.83
N GLU A 285 8.16 -22.69 -10.14
CA GLU A 285 8.03 -22.84 -8.69
C GLU A 285 9.39 -22.73 -8.01
N ILE A 286 9.39 -22.19 -6.80
CA ILE A 286 10.50 -22.33 -5.84
C ILE A 286 10.02 -23.10 -4.62
N LYS A 287 10.83 -24.05 -4.19
CA LYS A 287 10.63 -24.75 -2.92
C LYS A 287 11.80 -24.46 -1.99
N LEU A 288 11.47 -24.17 -0.75
CA LEU A 288 12.40 -24.06 0.36
C LEU A 288 12.08 -25.13 1.40
N ASN A 289 13.04 -26.02 1.65
CA ASN A 289 12.86 -27.16 2.55
C ASN A 289 11.61 -28.01 2.21
N GLY A 290 11.33 -28.17 0.90
CA GLY A 290 10.19 -28.93 0.40
C GLY A 290 8.86 -28.19 0.36
N VAL A 291 8.77 -26.97 0.88
CA VAL A 291 7.56 -26.13 0.89
C VAL A 291 7.62 -25.12 -0.25
N ASN A 292 6.53 -24.99 -1.02
CA ASN A 292 6.44 -23.96 -2.05
C ASN A 292 6.42 -22.55 -1.43
N VAL A 293 7.23 -21.65 -1.97
CA VAL A 293 7.33 -20.24 -1.57
C VAL A 293 7.03 -19.33 -2.75
N ASP A 294 6.59 -18.10 -2.47
CA ASP A 294 6.25 -17.12 -3.49
C ASP A 294 7.51 -16.69 -4.27
N PRO A 295 7.61 -17.02 -5.58
CA PRO A 295 8.80 -16.71 -6.37
C PRO A 295 9.09 -15.21 -6.51
N VAL A 296 8.09 -14.33 -6.38
CA VAL A 296 8.28 -12.88 -6.52
C VAL A 296 9.31 -12.35 -5.51
N ASN A 297 9.43 -12.99 -4.36
CA ASN A 297 10.36 -12.59 -3.30
C ASN A 297 11.83 -12.93 -3.61
N TYR A 298 12.09 -13.56 -4.76
CA TYR A 298 13.40 -14.09 -5.13
C TYR A 298 14.04 -13.41 -6.34
N TYR A 299 13.39 -12.42 -6.96
CA TYR A 299 13.91 -11.75 -8.17
C TYR A 299 14.75 -10.50 -7.87
N PHE A 300 15.49 -10.53 -6.77
CA PHE A 300 16.21 -9.36 -6.25
C PHE A 300 17.45 -8.95 -7.07
N GLU A 301 17.93 -9.79 -8.00
CA GLU A 301 18.99 -9.39 -8.93
C GLU A 301 18.45 -8.73 -10.20
N ASP A 302 17.21 -9.02 -10.58
CA ASP A 302 16.62 -8.56 -11.84
C ASP A 302 15.70 -7.36 -11.66
N LEU A 303 15.17 -7.12 -10.45
CA LEU A 303 14.16 -6.09 -10.21
C LEU A 303 14.70 -4.94 -9.37
N THR A 304 14.44 -3.74 -9.84
CA THR A 304 14.47 -2.54 -9.00
C THR A 304 13.31 -2.53 -8.02
N ALA A 305 13.35 -1.69 -6.99
CA ALA A 305 12.27 -1.56 -6.02
C ALA A 305 10.92 -1.21 -6.67
N ASP A 306 10.92 -0.33 -7.68
CA ASP A 306 9.71 0.07 -8.40
C ASP A 306 9.16 -1.07 -9.27
N GLU A 307 10.04 -1.83 -9.93
CA GLU A 307 9.64 -3.00 -10.72
C GLU A 307 9.11 -4.12 -9.85
N TYR A 308 9.65 -4.30 -8.64
CA TYR A 308 9.13 -5.26 -7.66
C TYR A 308 7.69 -4.93 -7.25
N VAL A 309 7.41 -3.68 -6.86
CA VAL A 309 6.06 -3.23 -6.55
C VAL A 309 5.11 -3.45 -7.74
N ARG A 310 5.54 -3.08 -8.94
CA ARG A 310 4.77 -3.28 -10.16
C ARG A 310 4.52 -4.76 -10.46
N MET A 311 5.49 -5.63 -10.24
CA MET A 311 5.32 -7.08 -10.43
C MET A 311 4.28 -7.65 -9.45
N ILE A 312 4.32 -7.26 -8.18
CA ILE A 312 3.30 -7.65 -7.18
C ILE A 312 1.91 -7.19 -7.63
N GLU A 313 1.78 -5.95 -8.08
CA GLU A 313 0.50 -5.45 -8.59
C GLU A 313 -0.03 -6.25 -9.77
N ILE A 314 0.82 -6.56 -10.74
CA ILE A 314 0.44 -7.36 -11.92
C ILE A 314 0.05 -8.77 -11.47
N ALA A 315 0.90 -9.42 -10.68
CA ALA A 315 0.67 -10.78 -10.19
C ALA A 315 -0.61 -10.90 -9.34
N SER A 316 -0.99 -9.86 -8.61
CA SER A 316 -2.21 -9.83 -7.80
C SER A 316 -3.49 -9.57 -8.60
N LYS A 317 -3.41 -8.83 -9.71
CA LYS A 317 -4.57 -8.46 -10.55
C LYS A 317 -5.09 -9.61 -11.40
N THR A 318 -4.24 -10.56 -11.77
CA THR A 318 -4.63 -11.72 -12.55
C THR A 318 -5.27 -12.78 -11.66
N GLY A 319 -6.60 -12.86 -11.65
CA GLY A 319 -7.35 -13.81 -10.85
C GLY A 319 -7.35 -15.26 -11.34
N GLN A 320 -6.66 -15.59 -12.45
CA GLN A 320 -6.63 -16.92 -13.07
C GLN A 320 -5.18 -17.37 -13.30
N SER A 321 -4.88 -18.66 -13.05
CA SER A 321 -3.63 -19.31 -13.52
C SER A 321 -3.79 -19.79 -14.95
N PHE A 322 -2.72 -20.29 -15.57
CA PHE A 322 -2.73 -20.88 -16.92
C PHE A 322 -2.71 -22.40 -16.90
N ASP A 323 -2.70 -23.00 -15.71
CA ASP A 323 -2.63 -24.42 -15.44
C ASP A 323 -3.67 -24.92 -14.41
#